data_3fda9a0887adf5774ebe82d138dbfbbc
#
_entry.id   3fda9a0887adf5774ebe82d138dbfbbc
#
_cell.length_a   1.000
_cell.length_b   1.000
_cell.length_c   1.000
_cell.angle_alpha   90.00
_cell.angle_beta   90.00
_cell.angle_gamma   90.00
#
_symmetry.space_group_name_H-M   'P 1'
#
loop_
_entity.id
_entity.type
_entity.pdbx_description
1 polymer ?
#
loop_
_entity_poly.entity_id
_entity_poly.type
_entity_poly.pdbx_seq_one_letter_code
_entity_poly.pdbx_strand_id
1 'polypeptide(L)'
;MNFGLWTFELLKSTQGVPGDIIEFGCWKGANLMFLAKMSSLLEPYAPKTIIGFDNFSGLPTGVKEDGEFANTQTGKYCGDEQTLKKAISLFELEDKVKLIPGDALVTIPEYEKENPHSLISFAYLDFDLYEPTRAALKLLSDSISIGGVIVFDEACTKEWPGETLAMKEFLKETNKKFEMLSNPLSTQPTVAIRRVA
;
A
#
# COMPACT_ATOMS: atom_id res chain seq x y z
N MET A 1 16.07 -9.13 7.81
CA MET A 1 15.52 -10.38 7.23
C MET A 1 14.07 -10.68 7.64
N ASN A 2 13.47 -9.93 8.58
CA ASN A 2 12.10 -10.19 9.06
C ASN A 2 11.00 -9.33 8.43
N PHE A 3 11.35 -8.37 7.57
CA PHE A 3 10.42 -7.48 6.88
C PHE A 3 9.30 -8.25 6.14
N GLY A 4 9.65 -9.25 5.34
CA GLY A 4 8.66 -10.00 4.57
C GLY A 4 7.81 -10.99 5.37
N LEU A 5 8.22 -11.37 6.59
CA LEU A 5 7.54 -12.43 7.32
C LEU A 5 6.17 -11.99 7.86
N TRP A 6 6.09 -10.81 8.46
CA TRP A 6 4.81 -10.29 8.94
C TRP A 6 3.89 -9.88 7.79
N THR A 7 4.43 -9.26 6.74
CA THR A 7 3.69 -8.98 5.51
C THR A 7 3.10 -10.26 4.91
N PHE A 8 3.88 -11.36 4.91
CA PHE A 8 3.38 -12.67 4.47
C PHE A 8 2.23 -13.19 5.34
N GLU A 9 2.36 -13.13 6.67
CA GLU A 9 1.30 -13.60 7.58
C GLU A 9 0.03 -12.74 7.46
N LEU A 10 0.17 -11.43 7.28
CA LEU A 10 -0.96 -10.54 7.01
C LEU A 10 -1.63 -10.88 5.69
N LEU A 11 -0.88 -11.01 4.60
CA LEU A 11 -1.39 -11.40 3.28
C LEU A 11 -2.08 -12.76 3.34
N LYS A 12 -1.46 -13.75 3.97
CA LYS A 12 -2.05 -15.08 4.19
C LYS A 12 -3.37 -15.02 4.94
N SER A 13 -3.50 -14.10 5.89
CA SER A 13 -4.73 -13.92 6.66
C SER A 13 -5.90 -13.34 5.85
N THR A 14 -5.64 -12.85 4.65
CA THR A 14 -6.67 -12.36 3.71
C THR A 14 -7.06 -13.38 2.63
N GLN A 15 -6.61 -14.65 2.76
CA GLN A 15 -7.05 -15.70 1.85
C GLN A 15 -8.59 -15.84 1.87
N GLY A 16 -9.17 -15.90 0.68
CA GLY A 16 -10.63 -15.96 0.50
C GLY A 16 -11.36 -14.62 0.70
N VAL A 17 -10.67 -13.55 1.10
CA VAL A 17 -11.26 -12.21 1.13
C VAL A 17 -11.34 -11.69 -0.31
N PRO A 18 -12.53 -11.27 -0.80
CA PRO A 18 -12.66 -10.78 -2.17
C PRO A 18 -11.94 -9.43 -2.35
N GLY A 19 -11.38 -9.25 -3.54
CA GLY A 19 -10.75 -8.00 -3.95
C GLY A 19 -9.27 -8.14 -4.28
N ASP A 20 -8.75 -7.11 -4.94
CA ASP A 20 -7.38 -7.01 -5.39
C ASP A 20 -6.41 -6.69 -4.23
N ILE A 21 -5.13 -6.67 -4.56
CA ILE A 21 -4.04 -6.30 -3.68
C ILE A 21 -3.44 -5.00 -4.20
N ILE A 22 -3.27 -3.99 -3.35
CA ILE A 22 -2.70 -2.69 -3.76
C ILE A 22 -1.46 -2.37 -2.92
N GLU A 23 -0.42 -1.86 -3.57
CA GLU A 23 0.72 -1.20 -2.95
C GLU A 23 0.77 0.26 -3.36
N PHE A 24 0.86 1.13 -2.39
CA PHE A 24 0.99 2.58 -2.55
C PHE A 24 2.40 3.00 -2.16
N GLY A 25 3.23 3.33 -3.15
CA GLY A 25 4.68 3.51 -3.02
C GLY A 25 5.42 2.20 -3.31
N CYS A 26 5.85 2.02 -4.55
CA CYS A 26 6.50 0.78 -4.97
C CYS A 26 8.03 0.87 -4.99
N TRP A 27 8.56 2.09 -5.08
CA TRP A 27 9.99 2.34 -5.21
C TRP A 27 10.63 1.45 -6.28
N LYS A 28 11.46 0.48 -5.88
CA LYS A 28 12.13 -0.50 -6.76
C LYS A 28 11.30 -1.76 -7.00
N GLY A 29 10.10 -1.86 -6.43
CA GLY A 29 9.16 -2.95 -6.65
C GLY A 29 9.43 -4.23 -5.86
N ALA A 30 10.32 -4.20 -4.87
CA ALA A 30 10.66 -5.42 -4.12
C ALA A 30 9.43 -6.01 -3.39
N ASN A 31 8.65 -5.17 -2.69
CA ASN A 31 7.46 -5.61 -1.98
C ASN A 31 6.32 -5.93 -2.95
N LEU A 32 6.12 -5.14 -4.02
CA LEU A 32 5.13 -5.43 -5.07
C LEU A 32 5.33 -6.83 -5.67
N MET A 33 6.56 -7.15 -6.04
CA MET A 33 6.92 -8.46 -6.58
C MET A 33 6.77 -9.59 -5.56
N PHE A 34 7.08 -9.30 -4.29
CA PHE A 34 6.83 -10.23 -3.19
C PHE A 34 5.33 -10.52 -3.03
N LEU A 35 4.49 -9.49 -2.97
CA LEU A 35 3.03 -9.62 -2.88
C LEU A 35 2.46 -10.41 -4.06
N ALA A 36 2.93 -10.14 -5.30
CA ALA A 36 2.49 -10.85 -6.49
C ALA A 36 2.82 -12.35 -6.44
N LYS A 37 4.05 -12.70 -6.04
CA LYS A 37 4.47 -14.09 -5.93
C LYS A 37 3.79 -14.82 -4.79
N MET A 38 3.66 -14.19 -3.63
CA MET A 38 3.01 -14.81 -2.48
C MET A 38 1.51 -14.97 -2.72
N SER A 39 0.84 -14.01 -3.35
CA SER A 39 -0.56 -14.17 -3.76
C SER A 39 -0.74 -15.34 -4.74
N SER A 40 0.17 -15.51 -5.71
CA SER A 40 0.12 -16.64 -6.63
C SER A 40 0.31 -17.99 -5.93
N LEU A 41 1.12 -18.03 -4.88
CA LEU A 41 1.36 -19.24 -4.09
C LEU A 41 0.15 -19.56 -3.17
N LEU A 42 -0.40 -18.53 -2.53
CA LEU A 42 -1.46 -18.69 -1.54
C LEU A 42 -2.84 -18.94 -2.18
N GLU A 43 -3.10 -18.29 -3.32
CA GLU A 43 -4.39 -18.33 -4.01
C GLU A 43 -4.18 -18.45 -5.55
N PRO A 44 -3.65 -19.58 -6.03
CA PRO A 44 -3.22 -19.73 -7.44
C PRO A 44 -4.36 -19.59 -8.46
N TYR A 45 -5.59 -19.76 -8.03
CA TYR A 45 -6.78 -19.67 -8.90
C TYR A 45 -7.63 -18.42 -8.63
N ALA A 46 -7.26 -17.57 -7.68
CA ALA A 46 -7.98 -16.34 -7.42
C ALA A 46 -7.66 -15.29 -8.50
N PRO A 47 -8.67 -14.63 -9.06
CA PRO A 47 -8.49 -13.60 -10.08
C PRO A 47 -8.10 -12.25 -9.45
N LYS A 48 -7.08 -12.25 -8.58
CA LYS A 48 -6.59 -11.05 -7.91
C LYS A 48 -5.51 -10.37 -8.74
N THR A 49 -5.67 -9.08 -8.99
CA THR A 49 -4.65 -8.21 -9.57
C THR A 49 -3.83 -7.58 -8.45
N ILE A 50 -2.54 -7.42 -8.68
CA ILE A 50 -1.63 -6.69 -7.81
C ILE A 50 -1.37 -5.33 -8.46
N ILE A 51 -1.80 -4.26 -7.79
CA ILE A 51 -1.78 -2.90 -8.33
C ILE A 51 -0.75 -2.09 -7.58
N GLY A 52 0.20 -1.49 -8.30
CA GLY A 52 1.25 -0.67 -7.71
C GLY A 52 1.15 0.78 -8.17
N PHE A 53 1.06 1.71 -7.22
CA PHE A 53 1.09 3.16 -7.46
C PHE A 53 2.46 3.71 -7.08
N ASP A 54 3.10 4.44 -7.99
CA ASP A 54 4.35 5.16 -7.71
C ASP A 54 4.58 6.26 -8.74
N ASN A 55 5.19 7.35 -8.34
CA ASN A 55 5.59 8.42 -9.28
C ASN A 55 6.93 8.14 -9.96
N PHE A 56 7.72 7.19 -9.44
CA PHE A 56 9.07 6.80 -9.88
C PHE A 56 10.10 7.95 -9.90
N SER A 57 9.73 9.14 -9.44
CA SER A 57 10.58 10.33 -9.41
C SER A 57 11.10 10.68 -8.00
N GLY A 58 10.75 9.87 -7.01
CA GLY A 58 11.13 10.04 -5.61
C GLY A 58 10.11 10.81 -4.80
N LEU A 59 10.37 10.94 -3.50
CA LEU A 59 9.47 11.61 -2.57
C LEU A 59 9.22 13.05 -2.99
N PRO A 60 7.95 13.49 -3.10
CA PRO A 60 7.63 14.90 -3.27
C PRO A 60 7.97 15.69 -1.99
N THR A 61 7.91 17.01 -2.07
CA THR A 61 8.03 17.85 -0.87
C THR A 61 6.82 17.60 0.03
N GLY A 62 7.09 17.27 1.28
CA GLY A 62 6.04 17.06 2.29
C GLY A 62 5.34 18.36 2.69
N VAL A 63 4.18 18.21 3.31
CA VAL A 63 3.42 19.30 3.93
C VAL A 63 3.81 19.45 5.40
N LYS A 64 3.15 20.38 6.11
CA LYS A 64 3.44 20.64 7.53
C LYS A 64 3.27 19.40 8.43
N GLU A 65 2.31 18.57 8.10
CA GLU A 65 1.95 17.33 8.78
C GLU A 65 3.07 16.28 8.74
N ASP A 66 3.95 16.35 7.74
CA ASP A 66 5.05 15.41 7.53
C ASP A 66 6.30 15.75 8.37
N GLY A 67 6.34 16.95 8.92
CA GLY A 67 7.47 17.40 9.73
C GLY A 67 8.73 17.75 8.90
N GLU A 68 9.78 18.19 9.61
CA GLU A 68 11.02 18.67 8.95
C GLU A 68 11.83 17.53 8.34
N PHE A 69 11.83 16.35 8.97
CA PHE A 69 12.63 15.22 8.48
C PHE A 69 12.18 14.79 7.07
N ALA A 70 10.89 14.65 6.82
CA ALA A 70 10.35 14.28 5.52
C ALA A 70 10.84 15.22 4.40
N ASN A 71 10.88 16.52 4.65
CA ASN A 71 11.35 17.51 3.69
C ASN A 71 12.85 17.35 3.35
N THR A 72 13.67 16.80 4.26
CA THR A 72 15.06 16.45 3.98
C THR A 72 15.21 15.23 3.05
N GLN A 73 14.12 14.48 2.84
CA GLN A 73 14.08 13.30 1.99
C GLN A 73 13.53 13.59 0.58
N THR A 74 13.06 14.81 0.30
CA THR A 74 12.57 15.21 -1.02
C THR A 74 13.52 14.78 -2.14
N GLY A 75 12.98 14.12 -3.17
CA GLY A 75 13.74 13.60 -4.31
C GLY A 75 14.51 12.30 -4.05
N LYS A 76 14.47 11.75 -2.83
CA LYS A 76 15.03 10.43 -2.53
C LYS A 76 14.00 9.33 -2.86
N TYR A 77 14.46 8.08 -2.78
CA TYR A 77 13.62 6.88 -3.06
C TYR A 77 13.07 6.86 -4.49
N CYS A 78 13.83 7.39 -5.47
CA CYS A 78 13.48 7.26 -6.88
C CYS A 78 13.47 5.79 -7.28
N GLY A 79 12.40 5.35 -7.91
CA GLY A 79 12.30 4.06 -8.59
C GLY A 79 12.71 4.17 -10.06
N ASP A 80 12.73 3.03 -10.75
CA ASP A 80 12.84 2.95 -12.19
C ASP A 80 11.73 2.04 -12.75
N GLU A 81 10.70 2.68 -13.27
CA GLU A 81 9.52 2.01 -13.83
C GLU A 81 9.91 0.96 -14.90
N GLN A 82 10.88 1.28 -15.76
CA GLN A 82 11.29 0.39 -16.83
C GLN A 82 12.01 -0.85 -16.31
N THR A 83 12.84 -0.69 -15.28
CA THR A 83 13.48 -1.81 -14.58
C THR A 83 12.44 -2.69 -13.88
N LEU A 84 11.44 -2.10 -13.24
CA LEU A 84 10.35 -2.85 -12.61
C LEU A 84 9.49 -3.60 -13.65
N LYS A 85 9.15 -2.97 -14.78
CA LYS A 85 8.46 -3.66 -15.90
C LYS A 85 9.25 -4.85 -16.45
N LYS A 86 10.57 -4.71 -16.58
CA LYS A 86 11.43 -5.84 -16.97
C LYS A 86 11.42 -6.96 -15.94
N ALA A 87 11.42 -6.63 -14.65
CA ALA A 87 11.32 -7.64 -13.59
C ALA A 87 9.97 -8.36 -13.62
N ILE A 88 8.86 -7.62 -13.79
CA ILE A 88 7.52 -8.20 -13.94
C ILE A 88 7.51 -9.21 -15.09
N SER A 89 8.05 -8.84 -16.25
CA SER A 89 8.13 -9.71 -17.45
C SER A 89 9.06 -10.90 -17.22
N LEU A 90 10.22 -10.70 -16.62
CA LEU A 90 11.16 -11.80 -16.33
C LEU A 90 10.53 -12.89 -15.44
N PHE A 91 9.60 -12.50 -14.58
CA PHE A 91 8.89 -13.42 -13.70
C PHE A 91 7.50 -13.83 -14.18
N GLU A 92 7.16 -13.53 -15.44
CA GLU A 92 5.90 -13.90 -16.10
C GLU A 92 4.66 -13.44 -15.26
N LEU A 93 4.69 -12.18 -14.81
CA LEU A 93 3.64 -11.59 -13.95
C LEU A 93 2.85 -10.46 -14.63
N GLU A 94 2.98 -10.29 -15.96
CA GLU A 94 2.35 -9.19 -16.72
C GLU A 94 0.83 -9.22 -16.64
N ASP A 95 0.24 -10.40 -16.62
CA ASP A 95 -1.22 -10.59 -16.49
C ASP A 95 -1.71 -10.41 -15.03
N LYS A 96 -0.79 -10.33 -14.08
CA LYS A 96 -1.11 -10.26 -12.66
C LYS A 96 -0.79 -8.91 -12.02
N VAL A 97 0.21 -8.21 -12.53
CA VAL A 97 0.70 -6.95 -11.95
C VAL A 97 0.37 -5.78 -12.86
N LYS A 98 -0.32 -4.78 -12.32
CA LYS A 98 -0.62 -3.51 -13.00
C LYS A 98 0.12 -2.38 -12.30
N LEU A 99 0.97 -1.64 -13.03
CA LEU A 99 1.58 -0.40 -12.54
C LEU A 99 0.73 0.80 -12.93
N ILE A 100 0.57 1.73 -12.01
CA ILE A 100 -0.10 3.03 -12.21
C ILE A 100 0.94 4.12 -11.87
N PRO A 101 1.74 4.53 -12.88
CA PRO A 101 2.75 5.54 -12.70
C PRO A 101 2.14 6.94 -12.62
N GLY A 102 2.65 7.78 -11.73
CA GLY A 102 2.28 9.18 -11.61
C GLY A 102 2.05 9.65 -10.19
N ASP A 103 1.69 10.92 -10.06
CA ASP A 103 1.36 11.54 -8.78
C ASP A 103 0.12 10.87 -8.17
N ALA A 104 0.25 10.35 -6.96
CA ALA A 104 -0.82 9.67 -6.24
C ALA A 104 -2.08 10.54 -6.04
N LEU A 105 -1.91 11.87 -5.90
CA LEU A 105 -3.03 12.81 -5.76
C LEU A 105 -3.87 12.94 -7.05
N VAL A 106 -3.32 12.52 -8.18
CA VAL A 106 -3.99 12.47 -9.48
C VAL A 106 -4.44 11.05 -9.81
N THR A 107 -3.52 10.10 -9.74
CA THR A 107 -3.74 8.73 -10.23
C THR A 107 -4.72 7.94 -9.36
N ILE A 108 -4.79 8.17 -8.04
CA ILE A 108 -5.74 7.48 -7.16
C ILE A 108 -7.19 7.89 -7.47
N PRO A 109 -7.55 9.19 -7.56
CA PRO A 109 -8.90 9.59 -7.98
C PRO A 109 -9.29 9.13 -9.39
N GLU A 110 -8.34 9.09 -10.32
CA GLU A 110 -8.58 8.57 -11.68
C GLU A 110 -8.88 7.07 -11.63
N TYR A 111 -8.07 6.30 -10.89
CA TYR A 111 -8.30 4.87 -10.69
C TYR A 111 -9.68 4.59 -10.07
N GLU A 112 -10.06 5.31 -9.02
CA GLU A 112 -11.36 5.17 -8.36
C GLU A 112 -12.52 5.40 -9.34
N LYS A 113 -12.42 6.45 -10.17
CA LYS A 113 -13.41 6.76 -11.20
C LYS A 113 -13.52 5.69 -12.28
N GLU A 114 -12.38 5.13 -12.70
CA GLU A 114 -12.34 4.10 -13.74
C GLU A 114 -12.77 2.71 -13.20
N ASN A 115 -12.61 2.48 -11.89
CA ASN A 115 -12.87 1.20 -11.24
C ASN A 115 -13.88 1.32 -10.07
N PRO A 116 -15.12 1.83 -10.31
CA PRO A 116 -16.07 2.13 -9.24
C PRO A 116 -16.59 0.89 -8.49
N HIS A 117 -16.31 -0.31 -9.00
CA HIS A 117 -16.71 -1.58 -8.39
C HIS A 117 -15.51 -2.35 -7.79
N SER A 118 -14.35 -1.71 -7.72
CA SER A 118 -13.15 -2.33 -7.17
C SER A 118 -13.35 -2.69 -5.70
N LEU A 119 -12.98 -3.91 -5.35
CA LEU A 119 -12.82 -4.37 -3.98
C LEU A 119 -11.35 -4.61 -3.71
N ILE A 120 -10.92 -4.33 -2.49
CA ILE A 120 -9.54 -4.50 -2.06
C ILE A 120 -9.50 -5.46 -0.87
N SER A 121 -8.72 -6.51 -0.98
CA SER A 121 -8.49 -7.48 0.10
C SER A 121 -7.25 -7.14 0.93
N PHE A 122 -6.25 -6.52 0.32
CA PHE A 122 -5.00 -6.16 0.98
C PHE A 122 -4.45 -4.87 0.39
N ALA A 123 -4.09 -3.94 1.26
CA ALA A 123 -3.43 -2.69 0.87
C ALA A 123 -2.16 -2.48 1.69
N TYR A 124 -1.07 -2.08 1.03
CA TYR A 124 0.19 -1.73 1.66
C TYR A 124 0.49 -0.26 1.38
N LEU A 125 0.58 0.57 2.41
CA LEU A 125 0.88 1.98 2.32
C LEU A 125 2.34 2.21 2.69
N ASP A 126 3.10 2.78 1.74
CA ASP A 126 4.53 3.09 1.82
C ASP A 126 4.82 4.40 1.05
N PHE A 127 3.96 5.39 1.31
CA PHE A 127 4.11 6.72 0.73
C PHE A 127 4.92 7.68 1.62
N ASP A 128 5.16 7.29 2.89
CA ASP A 128 5.83 8.10 3.90
C ASP A 128 5.09 9.41 4.27
N LEU A 129 4.34 10.00 3.35
CA LEU A 129 3.79 11.34 3.43
C LEU A 129 2.28 11.35 3.68
N TYR A 130 1.82 12.43 4.33
CA TYR A 130 0.43 12.63 4.76
C TYR A 130 -0.58 12.68 3.60
N GLU A 131 -0.37 13.57 2.62
CA GLU A 131 -1.38 13.78 1.56
C GLU A 131 -1.59 12.53 0.69
N PRO A 132 -0.56 11.86 0.16
CA PRO A 132 -0.77 10.67 -0.64
C PRO A 132 -1.32 9.49 0.19
N THR A 133 -0.92 9.34 1.46
CA THR A 133 -1.51 8.34 2.37
C THR A 133 -2.99 8.63 2.62
N ARG A 134 -3.37 9.89 2.82
CA ARG A 134 -4.77 10.29 2.98
C ARG A 134 -5.60 10.01 1.73
N ALA A 135 -5.05 10.26 0.53
CA ALA A 135 -5.70 9.94 -0.73
C ALA A 135 -5.93 8.43 -0.89
N ALA A 136 -4.93 7.60 -0.55
CA ALA A 136 -5.05 6.14 -0.53
C ALA A 136 -6.13 5.66 0.45
N LEU A 137 -6.14 6.19 1.67
CA LEU A 137 -7.12 5.84 2.69
C LEU A 137 -8.55 6.24 2.30
N LYS A 138 -8.73 7.33 1.56
CA LYS A 138 -10.02 7.73 1.01
C LYS A 138 -10.54 6.68 0.02
N LEU A 139 -9.74 6.23 -0.93
CA LEU A 139 -10.08 5.12 -1.83
C LEU A 139 -10.44 3.86 -1.03
N LEU A 140 -9.61 3.49 -0.05
CA LEU A 140 -9.80 2.30 0.77
C LEU A 140 -11.04 2.40 1.68
N SER A 141 -11.47 3.62 2.03
CA SER A 141 -12.71 3.82 2.79
C SER A 141 -13.90 3.15 2.13
N ASP A 142 -13.97 3.15 0.81
CA ASP A 142 -15.11 2.58 0.09
C ASP A 142 -14.86 1.17 -0.44
N SER A 143 -13.60 0.86 -0.78
CA SER A 143 -13.22 -0.35 -1.49
C SER A 143 -12.71 -1.51 -0.62
N ILE A 144 -12.21 -1.25 0.62
CA ILE A 144 -11.66 -2.32 1.45
C ILE A 144 -12.74 -3.31 1.89
N SER A 145 -12.56 -4.59 1.62
CA SER A 145 -13.49 -5.68 1.95
C SER A 145 -13.51 -5.99 3.45
N ILE A 146 -14.61 -6.54 3.97
CA ILE A 146 -14.63 -7.11 5.33
C ILE A 146 -13.63 -8.26 5.39
N GLY A 147 -12.77 -8.27 6.41
CA GLY A 147 -11.61 -9.16 6.52
C GLY A 147 -10.36 -8.63 5.82
N GLY A 148 -10.49 -7.60 4.99
CA GLY A 148 -9.35 -6.96 4.32
C GLY A 148 -8.42 -6.24 5.30
N VAL A 149 -7.16 -6.14 4.90
CA VAL A 149 -6.07 -5.58 5.73
C VAL A 149 -5.45 -4.38 5.03
N ILE A 150 -5.23 -3.31 5.80
CA ILE A 150 -4.44 -2.14 5.41
C ILE A 150 -3.18 -2.13 6.27
N VAL A 151 -2.02 -2.17 5.63
CA VAL A 151 -0.70 -2.17 6.25
C VAL A 151 -0.09 -0.78 6.12
N PHE A 152 0.53 -0.29 7.17
CA PHE A 152 1.23 0.98 7.22
C PHE A 152 2.72 0.71 7.48
N ASP A 153 3.59 1.17 6.59
CA ASP A 153 5.02 0.93 6.72
C ASP A 153 5.62 1.77 7.84
N GLU A 154 5.29 3.05 7.89
CA GLU A 154 5.92 4.03 8.79
C GLU A 154 5.00 4.56 9.90
N ALA A 155 3.74 4.09 10.00
CA ALA A 155 2.85 4.61 11.05
C ALA A 155 3.44 4.39 12.46
N CYS A 156 3.22 5.37 13.34
CA CYS A 156 3.74 5.41 14.70
C CYS A 156 5.27 5.62 14.78
N THR A 157 5.95 5.93 13.69
CA THR A 157 7.34 6.38 13.72
C THR A 157 7.40 7.90 13.95
N LYS A 158 8.50 8.34 14.53
CA LYS A 158 8.69 9.77 14.83
C LYS A 158 9.14 10.55 13.60
N GLU A 159 9.83 9.88 12.72
CA GLU A 159 10.43 10.43 11.52
C GLU A 159 9.37 10.73 10.44
N TRP A 160 8.30 9.94 10.41
CA TRP A 160 7.22 10.02 9.42
C TRP A 160 5.84 10.22 10.06
N PRO A 161 5.61 11.37 10.73
CA PRO A 161 4.36 11.62 11.46
C PRO A 161 3.14 11.74 10.55
N GLY A 162 3.34 12.07 9.27
CA GLY A 162 2.28 12.26 8.29
C GLY A 162 1.40 11.03 8.09
N GLU A 163 2.02 9.86 7.91
CA GLU A 163 1.28 8.60 7.77
C GLU A 163 0.47 8.27 9.03
N THR A 164 1.05 8.49 10.21
CA THR A 164 0.35 8.30 11.49
C THR A 164 -0.87 9.21 11.62
N LEU A 165 -0.73 10.47 11.20
CA LEU A 165 -1.81 11.45 11.28
C LEU A 165 -2.95 11.07 10.33
N ALA A 166 -2.63 10.72 9.08
CA ALA A 166 -3.60 10.27 8.10
C ALA A 166 -4.36 9.02 8.58
N MET A 167 -3.67 8.04 9.17
CA MET A 167 -4.30 6.86 9.76
C MET A 167 -5.26 7.21 10.88
N LYS A 168 -4.88 8.11 11.81
CA LYS A 168 -5.73 8.52 12.94
C LYS A 168 -6.98 9.26 12.48
N GLU A 169 -6.86 10.13 11.50
CA GLU A 169 -7.99 10.85 10.91
C GLU A 169 -8.94 9.87 10.23
N PHE A 170 -8.42 8.97 9.40
CA PHE A 170 -9.20 7.92 8.76
C PHE A 170 -10.00 7.09 9.77
N LEU A 171 -9.36 6.60 10.84
CA LEU A 171 -10.03 5.80 11.88
C LEU A 171 -11.11 6.58 12.65
N LYS A 172 -10.98 7.91 12.74
CA LYS A 172 -11.97 8.78 13.37
C LYS A 172 -13.15 9.10 12.47
N GLU A 173 -12.90 9.25 11.16
CA GLU A 173 -13.88 9.70 10.17
C GLU A 173 -14.68 8.53 9.58
N THR A 174 -14.09 7.35 9.48
CA THR A 174 -14.75 6.19 8.89
C THR A 174 -15.89 5.65 9.79
N ASN A 175 -16.98 5.21 9.15
CA ASN A 175 -18.05 4.49 9.83
C ASN A 175 -17.81 2.97 9.91
N LYS A 176 -16.71 2.47 9.34
CA LYS A 176 -16.30 1.06 9.36
C LYS A 176 -15.54 0.76 10.65
N LYS A 177 -15.58 -0.50 11.06
CA LYS A 177 -14.85 -0.95 12.25
C LYS A 177 -13.56 -1.66 11.85
N PHE A 178 -12.50 -1.29 12.52
CA PHE A 178 -11.17 -1.87 12.31
C PHE A 178 -10.60 -2.41 13.61
N GLU A 179 -9.91 -3.54 13.51
CA GLU A 179 -9.03 -4.09 14.54
C GLU A 179 -7.59 -3.67 14.22
N MET A 180 -6.87 -3.17 15.21
CA MET A 180 -5.46 -2.79 15.05
C MET A 180 -4.55 -3.98 15.34
N LEU A 181 -3.60 -4.21 14.44
CA LEU A 181 -2.60 -5.26 14.52
C LEU A 181 -1.21 -4.63 14.62
N SER A 182 -0.42 -5.06 15.58
CA SER A 182 0.96 -4.60 15.76
C SER A 182 1.96 -5.64 15.26
N ASN A 183 3.08 -5.18 14.71
CA ASN A 183 4.13 -6.07 14.24
C ASN A 183 5.00 -6.58 15.40
N PRO A 184 5.01 -7.90 15.70
CA PRO A 184 5.85 -8.46 16.74
C PRO A 184 7.24 -8.90 16.23
N LEU A 185 7.53 -8.78 14.93
CA LEU A 185 8.66 -9.43 14.29
C LEU A 185 9.75 -8.48 13.80
N SER A 186 9.38 -7.23 13.50
CA SER A 186 10.30 -6.23 12.94
C SER A 186 9.83 -4.81 13.26
N THR A 187 10.64 -3.84 12.91
CA THR A 187 10.32 -2.41 13.06
C THR A 187 9.48 -1.87 11.90
N GLN A 188 9.47 -2.55 10.77
CA GLN A 188 8.71 -2.21 9.57
C GLN A 188 8.18 -3.49 8.90
N PRO A 189 6.96 -3.43 8.33
CA PRO A 189 5.97 -2.39 8.52
C PRO A 189 5.55 -2.29 9.99
N THR A 190 5.05 -1.12 10.43
CA THR A 190 4.87 -0.84 11.87
C THR A 190 3.53 -1.30 12.40
N VAL A 191 2.44 -1.04 11.67
CA VAL A 191 1.05 -1.28 12.07
C VAL A 191 0.24 -1.79 10.88
N ALA A 192 -0.77 -2.59 11.17
CA ALA A 192 -1.82 -2.89 10.21
C ALA A 192 -3.20 -2.73 10.87
N ILE A 193 -4.23 -2.51 10.05
CA ILE A 193 -5.62 -2.51 10.50
C ILE A 193 -6.42 -3.47 9.64
N ARG A 194 -7.30 -4.26 10.28
CA ARG A 194 -8.20 -5.18 9.61
C ARG A 194 -9.62 -4.66 9.71
N ARG A 195 -10.34 -4.59 8.59
CA ARG A 195 -11.76 -4.30 8.60
C ARG A 195 -12.55 -5.48 9.15
N VAL A 196 -13.32 -5.26 10.22
CA VAL A 196 -14.13 -6.29 10.89
C VAL A 196 -15.65 -6.11 10.71
N ALA A 197 -16.09 -4.90 10.35
CA ALA A 197 -17.50 -4.61 10.00
C ALA A 197 -17.62 -3.34 9.13
#